data_0899bf9878c179659ef0e2ae59c0b6f3
#
_entry.id   0899bf9878c179659ef0e2ae59c0b6f3
#
_cell.length_a   1.000
_cell.length_b   1.000
_cell.length_c   1.000
_cell.angle_alpha   90.00
_cell.angle_beta   90.00
_cell.angle_gamma   90.00
#
_symmetry.space_group_name_H-M   'P 1'
#
loop_
_entity.id
_entity.type
_entity.pdbx_description
1 polymer ?
#
loop_
_entity_poly.entity_id
_entity_poly.type
_entity_poly.pdbx_seq_one_letter_code
_entity_poly.pdbx_strand_id
1 'polypeptide(L)'
;MGIGVVFISRLVFFYRIKTYFYSMKEKIKDSLVKLLDQFVNENEIELNKDVVLDENIRLIGTSSVFDSMELVQFIVEVENLLDEEFEIEIELTSEKAMSRRNSPFISINTLVEYIVDES
;
A
#
# COMPACT_ATOMS: atom_id res chain seq x y z
N MET A 1 7.12 -28.44 -34.01
CA MET A 1 5.80 -28.22 -33.43
C MET A 1 5.81 -27.96 -31.92
N GLY A 2 6.51 -28.78 -31.12
CA GLY A 2 6.53 -28.61 -29.67
C GLY A 2 7.18 -27.34 -29.16
N ILE A 3 8.19 -26.82 -29.85
CA ILE A 3 8.95 -25.65 -29.42
C ILE A 3 8.12 -24.37 -29.47
N GLY A 4 7.34 -24.18 -30.53
CA GLY A 4 6.47 -23.01 -30.66
C GLY A 4 5.37 -22.94 -29.62
N VAL A 5 4.76 -24.11 -29.33
CA VAL A 5 3.69 -24.21 -28.32
C VAL A 5 4.23 -23.92 -26.91
N VAL A 6 5.41 -24.45 -26.58
CA VAL A 6 6.06 -24.21 -25.29
C VAL A 6 6.41 -22.74 -25.10
N PHE A 7 6.93 -22.09 -26.15
CA PHE A 7 7.28 -20.69 -26.11
C PHE A 7 6.06 -19.79 -25.87
N ILE A 8 4.96 -20.05 -26.59
CA ILE A 8 3.71 -19.31 -26.45
C ILE A 8 3.15 -19.50 -25.03
N SER A 9 3.20 -20.73 -24.49
CA SER A 9 2.73 -21.05 -23.15
C SER A 9 3.51 -20.25 -22.08
N ARG A 10 4.82 -20.15 -22.21
CA ARG A 10 5.66 -19.37 -21.29
C ARG A 10 5.34 -17.87 -21.37
N LEU A 11 5.12 -17.36 -22.57
CA LEU A 11 4.79 -15.96 -22.77
C LEU A 11 3.44 -15.60 -22.13
N VAL A 12 2.43 -16.45 -22.33
CA VAL A 12 1.11 -16.27 -21.74
C VAL A 12 1.18 -16.34 -20.20
N PHE A 13 1.94 -17.30 -19.67
CA PHE A 13 2.15 -17.45 -18.23
C PHE A 13 2.80 -16.19 -17.61
N PHE A 14 3.84 -15.69 -18.26
CA PHE A 14 4.55 -14.48 -17.82
C PHE A 14 3.62 -13.26 -17.85
N TYR A 15 2.80 -13.12 -18.89
CA TYR A 15 1.84 -12.05 -19.03
C TYR A 15 0.75 -12.10 -17.93
N ARG A 16 0.26 -13.30 -17.62
CA ARG A 16 -0.72 -13.51 -16.55
C ARG A 16 -0.16 -13.15 -15.17
N ILE A 17 1.09 -13.47 -14.90
CA ILE A 17 1.74 -13.10 -13.65
C ILE A 17 1.82 -11.58 -13.53
N LYS A 18 2.23 -10.86 -14.56
CA LYS A 18 2.28 -9.40 -14.55
C LYS A 18 0.90 -8.78 -14.29
N THR A 19 -0.12 -9.29 -14.95
CA THR A 19 -1.50 -8.83 -14.75
C THR A 19 -1.98 -9.10 -13.33
N TYR A 20 -1.64 -10.25 -12.76
CA TYR A 20 -1.99 -10.61 -11.39
C TYR A 20 -1.36 -9.63 -10.39
N PHE A 21 -0.06 -9.36 -10.50
CA PHE A 21 0.62 -8.43 -9.60
C PHE A 21 0.08 -7.00 -9.72
N TYR A 22 -0.19 -6.55 -10.92
CA TYR A 22 -0.78 -5.24 -11.15
C TYR A 22 -2.17 -5.15 -10.49
N SER A 23 -3.01 -6.15 -10.68
CA SER A 23 -4.34 -6.20 -10.10
C SER A 23 -4.30 -6.23 -8.58
N MET A 24 -3.38 -6.99 -7.99
CA MET A 24 -3.17 -7.05 -6.54
C MET A 24 -2.74 -5.69 -5.99
N LYS A 25 -1.79 -5.04 -6.64
CA LYS A 25 -1.31 -3.72 -6.25
C LYS A 25 -2.45 -2.69 -6.24
N GLU A 26 -3.29 -2.69 -7.27
CA GLU A 26 -4.42 -1.78 -7.35
C GLU A 26 -5.47 -2.08 -6.27
N LYS A 27 -5.73 -3.33 -5.97
CA LYS A 27 -6.65 -3.73 -4.90
C LYS A 27 -6.15 -3.28 -3.54
N ILE A 28 -4.87 -3.46 -3.25
CA ILE A 28 -4.26 -2.99 -2.01
C ILE A 28 -4.38 -1.48 -1.91
N LYS A 29 -4.05 -0.77 -2.98
CA LYS A 29 -4.15 0.70 -3.03
C LYS A 29 -5.57 1.17 -2.71
N ASP A 30 -6.57 0.62 -3.38
CA ASP A 30 -7.97 0.97 -3.16
C ASP A 30 -8.40 0.70 -1.71
N SER A 31 -7.99 -0.44 -1.16
CA SER A 31 -8.31 -0.81 0.22
C SER A 31 -7.67 0.15 1.21
N LEU A 32 -6.43 0.57 0.97
CA LEU A 32 -5.73 1.51 1.86
C LEU A 32 -6.35 2.91 1.79
N VAL A 33 -6.77 3.36 0.61
CA VAL A 33 -7.45 4.66 0.48
C VAL A 33 -8.78 4.64 1.23
N LYS A 34 -9.53 3.55 1.13
CA LYS A 34 -10.78 3.40 1.89
C LYS A 34 -10.54 3.38 3.39
N LEU A 35 -9.51 2.66 3.81
CA LEU A 35 -9.12 2.60 5.22
C LEU A 35 -8.73 3.99 5.73
N LEU A 36 -8.00 4.75 4.92
CA LEU A 36 -7.61 6.12 5.25
C LEU A 36 -8.82 7.01 5.47
N ASP A 37 -9.77 6.97 4.55
CA ASP A 37 -11.02 7.75 4.66
C ASP A 37 -11.79 7.37 5.93
N GLN A 38 -11.93 6.09 6.19
CA GLN A 38 -12.58 5.55 7.37
C GLN A 38 -11.88 5.99 8.66
N PHE A 39 -10.56 5.89 8.68
CA PHE A 39 -9.74 6.27 9.84
C PHE A 39 -9.86 7.76 10.16
N VAL A 40 -9.83 8.61 9.13
CA VAL A 40 -9.99 10.06 9.29
C VAL A 40 -11.36 10.39 9.86
N ASN A 41 -12.41 9.74 9.38
CA ASN A 41 -13.77 9.96 9.87
C ASN A 41 -13.97 9.45 11.30
N GLU A 42 -13.49 8.26 11.61
CA GLU A 42 -13.62 7.65 12.94
C GLU A 42 -12.86 8.41 14.02
N ASN A 43 -11.72 8.98 13.69
CA ASN A 43 -10.89 9.72 14.63
C ASN A 43 -11.13 11.23 14.59
N GLU A 44 -12.13 11.66 13.83
CA GLU A 44 -12.52 13.07 13.72
C GLU A 44 -11.32 13.99 13.39
N ILE A 45 -10.46 13.53 12.48
CA ILE A 45 -9.27 14.29 12.06
C ILE A 45 -9.72 15.44 11.18
N GLU A 46 -9.35 16.66 11.58
CA GLU A 46 -9.66 17.86 10.79
C GLU A 46 -8.72 17.96 9.59
N LEU A 47 -9.32 18.07 8.41
CA LEU A 47 -8.58 18.23 7.16
C LEU A 47 -8.77 19.64 6.62
N ASN A 48 -7.70 20.17 6.01
CA ASN A 48 -7.82 21.41 5.24
C ASN A 48 -8.71 21.18 4.02
N LYS A 49 -9.41 22.24 3.57
CA LYS A 49 -10.36 22.15 2.47
C LYS A 49 -9.76 21.67 1.15
N ASP A 50 -8.46 21.86 0.98
CA ASP A 50 -7.73 21.49 -0.25
C ASP A 50 -7.16 20.08 -0.23
N VAL A 51 -7.35 19.34 0.87
CA VAL A 51 -6.81 17.99 1.01
C VAL A 51 -7.74 16.97 0.36
N VAL A 52 -7.20 16.19 -0.57
CA VAL A 52 -7.90 15.07 -1.21
C VAL A 52 -7.34 13.77 -0.65
N LEU A 53 -8.23 12.91 -0.15
CA LEU A 53 -7.84 11.60 0.38
C LEU A 53 -7.71 10.60 -0.76
N ASP A 54 -6.54 10.58 -1.40
CA ASP A 54 -6.22 9.66 -2.48
C ASP A 54 -4.86 9.02 -2.25
N GLU A 55 -4.34 8.28 -3.25
CA GLU A 55 -3.08 7.57 -3.15
C GLU A 55 -1.85 8.48 -3.03
N ASN A 56 -2.00 9.76 -3.33
CA ASN A 56 -0.90 10.73 -3.29
C ASN A 56 -0.83 11.50 -1.98
N ILE A 57 -1.76 11.26 -1.06
CA ILE A 57 -1.80 11.99 0.21
C ILE A 57 -0.54 11.74 1.03
N ARG A 58 0.00 12.80 1.62
CA ARG A 58 1.19 12.70 2.47
C ARG A 58 0.82 12.18 3.86
N LEU A 59 1.50 11.13 4.26
CA LEU A 59 1.30 10.51 5.57
C LEU A 59 2.30 11.03 6.61
N ILE A 60 3.45 11.55 6.17
CA ILE A 60 4.48 12.11 7.06
C ILE A 60 4.94 13.48 6.55
N GLY A 61 5.56 14.25 7.43
CA GLY A 61 6.15 15.55 7.10
C GLY A 61 5.24 16.70 7.48
N THR A 62 5.63 17.92 7.09
CA THR A 62 4.95 19.15 7.49
C THR A 62 3.54 19.30 6.88
N SER A 63 3.30 18.67 5.75
CA SER A 63 2.00 18.69 5.06
C SER A 63 1.21 17.42 5.28
N SER A 64 1.57 16.62 6.26
CA SER A 64 0.92 15.34 6.51
C SER A 64 -0.46 15.51 7.15
N VAL A 65 -1.32 14.53 6.87
CA VAL A 65 -2.66 14.44 7.46
C VAL A 65 -2.58 14.06 8.94
N PHE A 66 -1.58 13.29 9.32
CA PHE A 66 -1.46 12.69 10.64
C PHE A 66 -0.35 13.32 11.48
N ASP A 67 -0.58 13.37 12.80
CA ASP A 67 0.53 13.49 13.75
C ASP A 67 1.22 12.12 13.89
N SER A 68 2.30 12.07 14.69
CA SER A 68 3.09 10.84 14.85
C SER A 68 2.29 9.68 15.45
N MET A 69 1.41 9.98 16.40
CA MET A 69 0.59 8.96 17.06
C MET A 69 -0.49 8.42 16.14
N GLU A 70 -1.14 9.30 15.40
CA GLU A 70 -2.15 8.92 14.42
C GLU A 70 -1.54 8.07 13.31
N LEU A 71 -0.34 8.41 12.85
CA LEU A 71 0.37 7.63 11.84
C LEU A 71 0.62 6.20 12.32
N VAL A 72 1.12 6.04 13.55
CA VAL A 72 1.38 4.69 14.11
C VAL A 72 0.09 3.88 14.20
N GLN A 73 -1.00 4.49 14.67
CA GLN A 73 -2.30 3.83 14.74
C GLN A 73 -2.80 3.41 13.36
N PHE A 74 -2.67 4.29 12.37
CA PHE A 74 -3.06 3.97 11.00
C PHE A 74 -2.24 2.81 10.43
N ILE A 75 -0.93 2.82 10.65
CA ILE A 75 -0.04 1.76 10.17
C ILE A 75 -0.41 0.40 10.78
N VAL A 76 -0.77 0.36 12.07
CA VAL A 76 -1.23 -0.88 12.70
C VAL A 76 -2.52 -1.39 12.04
N GLU A 77 -3.45 -0.50 11.72
CA GLU A 77 -4.67 -0.89 11.01
C GLU A 77 -4.39 -1.39 9.60
N VAL A 78 -3.39 -0.81 8.92
CA VAL A 78 -2.94 -1.30 7.62
C VAL A 78 -2.39 -2.72 7.73
N GLU A 79 -1.54 -2.99 8.72
CA GLU A 79 -1.00 -4.33 8.95
C GLU A 79 -2.12 -5.35 9.16
N ASN A 80 -3.12 -5.01 9.97
CA ASN A 80 -4.27 -5.89 10.23
C ASN A 80 -5.09 -6.13 8.96
N LEU A 81 -5.33 -5.10 8.17
CA LEU A 81 -6.08 -5.23 6.93
C LEU A 81 -5.36 -6.12 5.92
N LEU A 82 -4.04 -5.97 5.81
CA LEU A 82 -3.23 -6.79 4.91
C LEU A 82 -3.28 -8.27 5.32
N ASP A 83 -3.21 -8.55 6.60
CA ASP A 83 -3.29 -9.92 7.12
C ASP A 83 -4.68 -10.51 6.87
N GLU A 84 -5.73 -9.79 7.18
CA GLU A 84 -7.11 -10.27 7.09
C GLU A 84 -7.62 -10.41 5.66
N GLU A 85 -7.36 -9.43 4.80
CA GLU A 85 -7.92 -9.40 3.44
C GLU A 85 -7.00 -9.94 2.37
N PHE A 86 -5.69 -9.82 2.54
CA PHE A 86 -4.72 -10.21 1.51
C PHE A 86 -3.79 -11.33 1.94
N GLU A 87 -3.92 -11.81 3.17
CA GLU A 87 -3.05 -12.84 3.75
C GLU A 87 -1.56 -12.45 3.66
N ILE A 88 -1.28 -11.15 3.80
CA ILE A 88 0.08 -10.61 3.80
C ILE A 88 0.47 -10.30 5.24
N GLU A 89 1.47 -11.01 5.75
CA GLU A 89 2.07 -10.72 7.05
C GLU A 89 3.31 -9.84 6.83
N ILE A 90 3.24 -8.59 7.25
CA ILE A 90 4.33 -7.64 7.10
C ILE A 90 4.40 -6.75 8.35
N GLU A 91 5.62 -6.49 8.80
CA GLU A 91 5.89 -5.56 9.90
C GLU A 91 6.27 -4.20 9.32
N LEU A 92 5.31 -3.30 9.22
CA LEU A 92 5.54 -1.95 8.70
C LEU A 92 6.26 -1.06 9.71
N THR A 93 6.17 -1.38 10.99
CA THR A 93 6.88 -0.66 12.06
C THR A 93 8.27 -1.24 12.32
N SER A 94 8.74 -2.16 11.49
CA SER A 94 10.05 -2.78 11.64
C SER A 94 11.17 -1.77 11.46
N GLU A 95 12.33 -2.08 12.05
CA GLU A 95 13.53 -1.27 11.90
C GLU A 95 13.93 -1.11 10.43
N LYS A 96 13.74 -2.17 9.62
CA LYS A 96 14.02 -2.15 8.19
C LYS A 96 13.18 -1.09 7.46
N ALA A 97 11.89 -1.02 7.76
CA ALA A 97 11.00 -0.04 7.14
C ALA A 97 11.30 1.39 7.62
N MET A 98 11.58 1.53 8.90
CA MET A 98 11.86 2.84 9.52
C MET A 98 13.21 3.41 9.13
N SER A 99 14.19 2.56 8.82
CA SER A 99 15.55 3.00 8.50
C SER A 99 15.81 3.17 7.00
N ARG A 100 14.80 2.94 6.15
CA ARG A 100 14.94 3.12 4.71
C ARG A 100 15.24 4.59 4.39
N ARG A 101 16.19 4.79 3.45
CA ARG A 101 16.59 6.12 2.99
C ARG A 101 15.41 6.92 2.46
N ASN A 102 14.51 6.26 1.70
CA ASN A 102 13.24 6.83 1.28
C ASN A 102 12.14 6.16 2.09
N SER A 103 11.51 6.91 2.98
CA SER A 103 10.49 6.36 3.85
C SER A 103 9.32 5.81 3.04
N PRO A 104 8.85 4.57 3.33
CA PRO A 104 7.65 4.03 2.69
C PRO A 104 6.38 4.77 3.11
N PHE A 105 6.45 5.61 4.16
CA PHE A 105 5.30 6.29 4.74
C PHE A 105 5.06 7.70 4.17
N ILE A 106 5.77 8.08 3.09
CA ILE A 106 5.57 9.39 2.47
C ILE A 106 4.14 9.55 1.95
N SER A 107 3.61 8.51 1.28
CA SER A 107 2.25 8.52 0.74
C SER A 107 1.68 7.09 0.69
N ILE A 108 0.40 6.97 0.37
CA ILE A 108 -0.22 5.66 0.14
C ILE A 108 0.50 4.95 -1.02
N ASN A 109 0.84 5.67 -2.10
CA ASN A 109 1.58 5.08 -3.23
C ASN A 109 2.90 4.45 -2.80
N THR A 110 3.72 5.16 -2.04
CA THR A 110 5.01 4.64 -1.58
C THR A 110 4.83 3.47 -0.63
N LEU A 111 3.78 3.51 0.19
CA LEU A 111 3.46 2.43 1.11
C LEU A 111 3.06 1.15 0.35
N VAL A 112 2.20 1.29 -0.66
CA VAL A 112 1.78 0.16 -1.51
C VAL A 112 2.97 -0.46 -2.23
N GLU A 113 3.86 0.37 -2.78
CA GLU A 113 5.09 -0.12 -3.43
C GLU A 113 5.95 -0.93 -2.48
N TYR A 114 6.12 -0.46 -1.25
CA TYR A 114 6.88 -1.18 -0.23
C TYR A 114 6.22 -2.51 0.11
N ILE A 115 4.91 -2.53 0.30
CA ILE A 115 4.15 -3.75 0.63
C ILE A 115 4.31 -4.80 -0.47
N VAL A 116 4.17 -4.40 -1.73
CA VAL A 116 4.29 -5.31 -2.88
C VAL A 116 5.71 -5.84 -3.01
N ASP A 117 6.72 -4.99 -2.79
CA ASP A 117 8.13 -5.41 -2.86
C ASP A 117 8.51 -6.41 -1.77
N GLU A 118 7.92 -6.28 -0.58
CA GLU A 118 8.24 -7.14 0.57
C GLU A 118 7.35 -8.39 0.67
N SER A 119 6.30 -8.46 -0.09
CA SER A 119 5.38 -9.59 -0.06
C SER A 119 5.78 -10.76 -0.97
#